data_0995b34ac33d38a7e332f9fcd772c3a8
#
_entry.id   0995b34ac33d38a7e332f9fcd772c3a8
#
_cell.length_a   1.000
_cell.length_b   1.000
_cell.length_c   1.000
_cell.angle_alpha   90.00
_cell.angle_beta   90.00
_cell.angle_gamma   90.00
#
_symmetry.space_group_name_H-M   'P 1'
#
loop_
_entity.id
_entity.type
_entity.pdbx_description
1 polymer ?
#
loop_
_entity_poly.entity_id
_entity_poly.type
_entity_poly.pdbx_seq_one_letter_code
_entity_poly.pdbx_strand_id
1 'polypeptide(L)'
;VTKKDAPNIICVLLESFCDPDEIKFLHYNDDPIPTFHELEKNYTTGYLTVPVVGAGTANSEFEVLTGMSMQYFGTGEYPYKTILKKTDCEGTAADLASIGYGTHAVHNNGGNFYSRVNAFSMMGFDTFTSKELMNIQTYTPNGSWATDDILVDETIKTLDSTPDQPDFTYTITVGTHGDYPKEQVIENPKYIANGSFDQETKNQWTYYINQLNEVDTFMSDLIKKVNERDEDTVIVFFGDHLPTMGLQDSDMRSGDIYKTKYVTWNNMG
;
A
#
# COMPACT_ATOMS: atom_id res chain seq x y z
N VAL A 1 11.87 -16.94 18.00
CA VAL A 1 12.76 -16.96 16.82
C VAL A 1 13.72 -15.77 16.89
N THR A 2 14.87 -15.89 16.25
CA THR A 2 15.88 -14.84 16.11
C THR A 2 16.01 -14.42 14.65
N LYS A 3 16.63 -13.26 14.37
CA LYS A 3 16.90 -12.82 12.99
C LYS A 3 17.68 -13.84 12.14
N LYS A 4 18.41 -14.75 12.77
CA LYS A 4 19.14 -15.84 12.08
C LYS A 4 18.25 -17.02 11.71
N ASP A 5 17.11 -17.15 12.37
CA ASP A 5 16.22 -18.30 12.21
C ASP A 5 15.01 -17.99 11.30
N ALA A 6 14.70 -16.70 11.10
CA ALA A 6 13.52 -16.27 10.37
C ALA A 6 13.74 -14.90 9.71
N PRO A 7 13.21 -14.68 8.49
CA PRO A 7 13.36 -13.42 7.78
C PRO A 7 12.52 -12.30 8.39
N ASN A 8 12.91 -11.06 8.15
CA ASN A 8 11.99 -9.93 8.31
C ASN A 8 10.88 -10.03 7.25
N ILE A 9 9.69 -9.60 7.61
CA ILE A 9 8.52 -9.58 6.73
C ILE A 9 8.02 -8.14 6.65
N ILE A 10 8.03 -7.56 5.46
CA ILE A 10 7.50 -6.23 5.21
C ILE A 10 6.28 -6.38 4.30
N CYS A 11 5.13 -5.97 4.78
CA CYS A 11 3.89 -5.94 4.01
C CYS A 11 3.53 -4.49 3.70
N VAL A 12 3.45 -4.13 2.42
CA VAL A 12 3.23 -2.76 1.97
C VAL A 12 1.90 -2.65 1.24
N LEU A 13 1.00 -1.87 1.80
CA LEU A 13 -0.23 -1.47 1.12
C LEU A 13 0.08 -0.29 0.21
N LEU A 14 -0.20 -0.46 -1.07
CA LEU A 14 -0.11 0.59 -2.09
C LEU A 14 -1.50 1.20 -2.28
N GLU A 15 -1.70 2.39 -1.74
CA GLU A 15 -2.98 3.11 -1.75
C GLU A 15 -3.49 3.33 -3.18
N SER A 16 -4.74 2.96 -3.44
CA SER A 16 -5.42 3.11 -4.75
C SER A 16 -4.60 2.58 -5.94
N PHE A 17 -3.72 1.60 -5.72
CA PHE A 17 -2.79 1.14 -6.74
C PHE A 17 -3.48 0.17 -7.71
N CYS A 18 -3.43 0.55 -8.97
CA CYS A 18 -3.85 -0.28 -10.09
C CYS A 18 -2.74 -0.27 -11.15
N ASP A 19 -2.35 -1.46 -11.63
CA ASP A 19 -1.49 -1.54 -12.81
C ASP A 19 -2.23 -0.91 -14.00
N PRO A 20 -1.74 0.18 -14.60
CA PRO A 20 -2.45 0.87 -15.67
C PRO A 20 -2.63 0.00 -16.91
N ASP A 21 -1.82 -1.05 -17.11
CA ASP A 21 -2.00 -2.02 -18.20
C ASP A 21 -3.27 -2.87 -18.03
N GLU A 22 -3.84 -2.94 -16.83
CA GLU A 22 -5.12 -3.61 -16.57
C GLU A 22 -6.33 -2.82 -17.10
N ILE A 23 -6.17 -1.53 -17.40
CA ILE A 23 -7.25 -0.65 -17.85
C ILE A 23 -7.26 -0.61 -19.38
N LYS A 24 -8.25 -1.24 -20.00
CA LYS A 24 -8.31 -1.48 -21.45
C LYS A 24 -8.32 -0.20 -22.30
N PHE A 25 -8.93 0.88 -21.82
CA PHE A 25 -9.07 2.13 -22.57
C PHE A 25 -7.91 3.10 -22.36
N LEU A 26 -7.05 2.85 -21.38
CA LEU A 26 -5.99 3.77 -21.00
C LEU A 26 -4.70 3.45 -21.78
N HIS A 27 -4.16 4.47 -22.44
CA HIS A 27 -2.87 4.42 -23.10
C HIS A 27 -1.95 5.50 -22.52
N TYR A 28 -0.66 5.30 -22.62
CA TYR A 28 0.35 6.25 -22.11
C TYR A 28 1.66 6.07 -22.88
N ASN A 29 2.52 7.09 -22.77
CA ASN A 29 3.74 7.20 -23.60
C ASN A 29 4.89 6.31 -23.16
N ASP A 30 4.97 5.95 -21.86
CA ASP A 30 6.05 5.14 -21.30
C ASP A 30 5.57 4.45 -20.02
N ASP A 31 6.25 3.39 -19.59
CA ASP A 31 5.89 2.59 -18.40
C ASP A 31 6.06 3.40 -17.10
N PRO A 32 4.97 3.72 -16.37
CA PRO A 32 5.07 4.47 -15.12
C PRO A 32 5.46 3.61 -13.90
N ILE A 33 5.38 2.29 -14.00
CA ILE A 33 5.65 1.36 -12.90
C ILE A 33 6.67 0.26 -13.27
N PRO A 34 7.88 0.64 -13.73
CA PRO A 34 8.86 -0.33 -14.20
C PRO A 34 9.35 -1.29 -13.10
N THR A 35 9.45 -0.85 -11.84
CA THR A 35 9.83 -1.72 -10.73
C THR A 35 8.76 -2.79 -10.48
N PHE A 36 7.49 -2.40 -10.45
CA PHE A 36 6.38 -3.34 -10.27
C PHE A 36 6.38 -4.40 -11.38
N HIS A 37 6.50 -4.00 -12.64
CA HIS A 37 6.54 -4.92 -13.77
C HIS A 37 7.78 -5.83 -13.77
N GLU A 38 8.91 -5.35 -13.26
CA GLU A 38 10.10 -6.19 -13.09
C GLU A 38 9.89 -7.25 -12.00
N LEU A 39 9.23 -6.88 -10.89
CA LEU A 39 8.86 -7.83 -9.84
C LEU A 39 7.87 -8.88 -10.34
N GLU A 40 6.89 -8.50 -11.16
CA GLU A 40 5.97 -9.45 -11.77
C GLU A 40 6.66 -10.52 -12.62
N LYS A 41 7.76 -10.17 -13.29
CA LYS A 41 8.51 -11.11 -14.13
C LYS A 41 9.36 -12.08 -13.33
N ASN A 42 9.90 -11.65 -12.20
CA ASN A 42 10.97 -12.37 -11.51
C ASN A 42 10.54 -12.99 -10.17
N TYR A 43 9.41 -12.59 -9.62
CA TYR A 43 8.94 -13.03 -8.30
C TYR A 43 7.49 -13.47 -8.34
N THR A 44 6.97 -13.90 -7.20
CA THR A 44 5.56 -14.31 -7.07
C THR A 44 4.63 -13.12 -7.23
N THR A 45 3.61 -13.27 -8.06
CA THR A 45 2.59 -12.26 -8.35
C THR A 45 1.23 -12.90 -8.58
N GLY A 46 0.19 -12.10 -8.55
CA GLY A 46 -1.16 -12.52 -8.87
C GLY A 46 -2.21 -11.44 -8.60
N TYR A 47 -3.46 -11.80 -8.83
CA TYR A 47 -4.59 -10.98 -8.44
C TYR A 47 -4.93 -11.19 -6.96
N LEU A 48 -5.31 -10.10 -6.32
CA LEU A 48 -5.88 -10.06 -4.98
C LEU A 48 -7.34 -9.62 -5.09
N THR A 49 -8.26 -10.41 -4.53
CA THR A 49 -9.65 -9.97 -4.42
C THR A 49 -9.81 -9.13 -3.16
N VAL A 50 -10.31 -7.91 -3.32
CA VAL A 50 -10.46 -6.93 -2.23
C VAL A 50 -11.94 -6.62 -1.98
N PRO A 51 -12.31 -6.20 -0.76
CA PRO A 51 -13.71 -6.04 -0.40
C PRO A 51 -14.34 -4.71 -0.83
N VAL A 52 -13.54 -3.77 -1.36
CA VAL A 52 -13.97 -2.39 -1.63
C VAL A 52 -13.45 -1.89 -2.98
N VAL A 53 -14.10 -0.84 -3.50
CA VAL A 53 -13.73 -0.16 -4.74
C VAL A 53 -13.66 1.34 -4.50
N GLY A 54 -12.57 1.98 -4.90
CA GLY A 54 -12.40 3.43 -4.87
C GLY A 54 -12.16 4.07 -3.50
N ALA A 55 -12.59 3.41 -2.43
CA ALA A 55 -12.44 3.87 -1.05
C ALA A 55 -12.62 2.70 -0.07
N GLY A 56 -12.32 2.92 1.21
CA GLY A 56 -12.53 1.91 2.24
C GLY A 56 -11.26 1.08 2.55
N THR A 57 -10.10 1.67 2.43
CA THR A 57 -8.79 1.06 2.68
C THR A 57 -8.76 0.20 3.95
N ALA A 58 -9.34 0.69 5.06
CA ALA A 58 -9.38 -0.04 6.33
C ALA A 58 -10.03 -1.44 6.23
N ASN A 59 -10.96 -1.65 5.30
CA ASN A 59 -11.59 -2.95 5.10
C ASN A 59 -10.67 -3.93 4.36
N SER A 60 -9.91 -3.46 3.37
CA SER A 60 -8.84 -4.26 2.76
C SER A 60 -7.74 -4.59 3.75
N GLU A 61 -7.32 -3.62 4.58
CA GLU A 61 -6.36 -3.83 5.66
C GLU A 61 -6.85 -4.92 6.63
N PHE A 62 -8.11 -4.84 7.06
CA PHE A 62 -8.69 -5.81 7.97
C PHE A 62 -8.65 -7.24 7.41
N GLU A 63 -9.05 -7.43 6.16
CA GLU A 63 -8.99 -8.76 5.52
C GLU A 63 -7.55 -9.28 5.39
N VAL A 64 -6.60 -8.43 4.99
CA VAL A 64 -5.19 -8.83 4.83
C VAL A 64 -4.55 -9.18 6.17
N LEU A 65 -4.82 -8.39 7.20
CA LEU A 65 -4.18 -8.55 8.51
C LEU A 65 -4.80 -9.63 9.38
N THR A 66 -6.08 -9.95 9.18
CA THR A 66 -6.81 -10.92 10.03
C THR A 66 -7.20 -12.20 9.30
N GLY A 67 -7.24 -12.19 7.97
CA GLY A 67 -7.78 -13.30 7.18
C GLY A 67 -9.31 -13.43 7.25
N MET A 68 -10.00 -12.51 7.91
CA MET A 68 -11.47 -12.51 8.01
C MET A 68 -12.07 -11.75 6.85
N SER A 69 -13.08 -12.33 6.20
CA SER A 69 -13.78 -11.67 5.10
C SER A 69 -14.81 -10.66 5.59
N MET A 70 -14.86 -9.52 4.90
CA MET A 70 -15.89 -8.48 5.11
C MET A 70 -17.32 -8.95 4.85
N GLN A 71 -17.51 -10.10 4.16
CA GLN A 71 -18.84 -10.70 3.95
C GLN A 71 -19.58 -11.04 5.27
N TYR A 72 -18.85 -11.17 6.37
CA TYR A 72 -19.42 -11.47 7.70
C TYR A 72 -19.83 -10.21 8.47
N PHE A 73 -19.67 -9.03 7.90
CA PHE A 73 -19.97 -7.74 8.50
C PHE A 73 -21.11 -7.04 7.77
N GLY A 74 -21.71 -6.05 8.40
CA GLY A 74 -22.79 -5.25 7.80
C GLY A 74 -22.32 -4.41 6.62
N THR A 75 -23.23 -4.14 5.69
CA THR A 75 -22.94 -3.26 4.54
C THR A 75 -22.43 -1.90 5.02
N GLY A 76 -21.26 -1.47 4.52
CA GLY A 76 -20.63 -0.20 4.90
C GLY A 76 -20.04 -0.18 6.30
N GLU A 77 -19.97 -1.32 6.98
CA GLU A 77 -19.32 -1.43 8.28
C GLU A 77 -17.79 -1.35 8.15
N TYR A 78 -17.16 -0.71 9.11
CA TYR A 78 -15.71 -0.69 9.30
C TYR A 78 -15.36 -1.41 10.61
N PRO A 79 -14.84 -2.65 10.59
CA PRO A 79 -14.45 -3.38 11.80
C PRO A 79 -13.50 -2.58 12.70
N TYR A 80 -12.64 -1.75 12.12
CA TYR A 80 -11.76 -0.82 12.85
C TYR A 80 -12.54 0.14 13.76
N LYS A 81 -13.77 0.52 13.37
CA LYS A 81 -14.61 1.47 14.09
C LYS A 81 -15.69 0.81 14.95
N THR A 82 -15.89 -0.48 14.82
CA THR A 82 -16.94 -1.24 15.50
C THR A 82 -16.36 -2.30 16.41
N ILE A 83 -16.08 -3.50 15.92
CA ILE A 83 -15.66 -4.62 16.76
C ILE A 83 -14.30 -4.38 17.42
N LEU A 84 -13.32 -3.81 16.70
CA LEU A 84 -11.98 -3.53 17.24
C LEU A 84 -11.94 -2.39 18.28
N LYS A 85 -13.05 -1.70 18.51
CA LYS A 85 -13.19 -0.81 19.68
C LYS A 85 -13.45 -1.56 20.98
N LYS A 86 -13.85 -2.82 20.89
CA LYS A 86 -14.38 -3.58 22.03
C LYS A 86 -13.63 -4.86 22.33
N THR A 87 -12.95 -5.43 21.36
CA THR A 87 -12.28 -6.72 21.49
C THR A 87 -11.03 -6.81 20.65
N ASP A 88 -10.05 -7.53 21.14
CA ASP A 88 -8.85 -7.91 20.40
C ASP A 88 -9.23 -8.82 19.23
N CYS A 89 -8.39 -8.81 18.21
CA CYS A 89 -8.55 -9.67 17.06
C CYS A 89 -7.21 -10.37 16.78
N GLU A 90 -7.26 -11.69 16.75
CA GLU A 90 -6.14 -12.49 16.26
C GLU A 90 -5.90 -12.21 14.79
N GLY A 91 -4.64 -12.19 14.40
CA GLY A 91 -4.22 -11.93 13.02
C GLY A 91 -2.70 -11.97 12.89
N THR A 92 -2.21 -11.63 11.73
CA THR A 92 -0.80 -11.78 11.36
C THR A 92 0.16 -11.14 12.38
N ALA A 93 -0.14 -9.95 12.89
CA ALA A 93 0.72 -9.29 13.86
C ALA A 93 0.76 -10.06 15.20
N ALA A 94 -0.42 -10.42 15.75
CA ALA A 94 -0.50 -11.16 16.98
C ALA A 94 0.18 -12.54 16.88
N ASP A 95 -0.03 -13.25 15.75
CA ASP A 95 0.56 -14.58 15.51
C ASP A 95 2.09 -14.49 15.44
N LEU A 96 2.63 -13.54 14.67
CA LEU A 96 4.07 -13.34 14.55
C LEU A 96 4.69 -12.87 15.86
N ALA A 97 4.03 -11.98 16.61
CA ALA A 97 4.48 -11.58 17.94
C ALA A 97 4.58 -12.78 18.89
N SER A 98 3.64 -13.71 18.82
CA SER A 98 3.61 -14.91 19.67
C SER A 98 4.83 -15.83 19.49
N ILE A 99 5.48 -15.76 18.33
CA ILE A 99 6.69 -16.53 18.02
C ILE A 99 7.97 -15.69 18.06
N GLY A 100 7.89 -14.43 18.50
CA GLY A 100 9.03 -13.60 18.82
C GLY A 100 9.42 -12.54 17.80
N TYR A 101 8.53 -12.19 16.86
CA TYR A 101 8.70 -11.03 15.98
C TYR A 101 8.41 -9.72 16.73
N GLY A 102 9.18 -8.66 16.42
CA GLY A 102 8.74 -7.29 16.65
C GLY A 102 7.65 -6.95 15.61
N THR A 103 6.60 -6.25 16.01
CA THR A 103 5.46 -5.96 15.11
C THR A 103 5.18 -4.46 15.01
N HIS A 104 5.24 -3.91 13.81
CA HIS A 104 5.25 -2.47 13.59
C HIS A 104 4.29 -2.09 12.46
N ALA A 105 3.55 -1.00 12.65
CA ALA A 105 2.78 -0.37 11.60
C ALA A 105 3.34 1.04 11.32
N VAL A 106 3.34 1.45 10.06
CA VAL A 106 3.88 2.74 9.59
C VAL A 106 2.94 3.35 8.56
N HIS A 107 2.55 4.61 8.74
CA HIS A 107 1.68 5.30 7.79
C HIS A 107 1.93 6.81 7.82
N ASN A 108 2.11 7.43 6.67
CA ASN A 108 2.35 8.87 6.53
C ASN A 108 1.05 9.70 6.44
N ASN A 109 -0.03 9.22 7.05
CA ASN A 109 -1.26 9.95 7.26
C ASN A 109 -1.66 9.92 8.74
N GLY A 110 -2.70 10.68 9.13
CA GLY A 110 -3.10 10.84 10.53
C GLY A 110 -3.46 9.52 11.21
N GLY A 111 -2.91 9.29 12.42
CA GLY A 111 -3.06 8.03 13.16
C GLY A 111 -4.49 7.71 13.60
N ASN A 112 -5.33 8.73 13.75
CA ASN A 112 -6.73 8.55 14.13
C ASN A 112 -7.67 8.27 12.94
N PHE A 113 -7.18 8.42 11.72
CA PHE A 113 -7.97 8.09 10.53
C PHE A 113 -8.32 6.59 10.54
N TYR A 114 -9.57 6.25 10.32
CA TYR A 114 -10.13 4.91 10.52
C TYR A 114 -9.94 4.32 11.94
N SER A 115 -9.61 5.13 12.93
CA SER A 115 -9.27 4.66 14.29
C SER A 115 -8.07 3.70 14.32
N ARG A 116 -7.08 3.88 13.43
CA ARG A 116 -5.94 2.97 13.28
C ARG A 116 -5.11 2.83 14.54
N VAL A 117 -4.90 3.89 15.33
CA VAL A 117 -4.17 3.81 16.60
C VAL A 117 -4.76 2.71 17.48
N ASN A 118 -6.07 2.71 17.65
CA ASN A 118 -6.74 1.68 18.44
C ASN A 118 -6.76 0.33 17.72
N ALA A 119 -7.12 0.31 16.43
CA ALA A 119 -7.27 -0.93 15.66
C ALA A 119 -5.96 -1.72 15.61
N PHE A 120 -4.83 -1.08 15.36
CA PHE A 120 -3.54 -1.77 15.29
C PHE A 120 -3.12 -2.31 16.66
N SER A 121 -3.37 -1.58 17.75
CA SER A 121 -3.15 -2.10 19.09
C SER A 121 -3.98 -3.36 19.36
N MET A 122 -5.26 -3.36 18.98
CA MET A 122 -6.17 -4.49 19.16
C MET A 122 -5.86 -5.69 18.24
N MET A 123 -5.13 -5.49 17.15
CA MET A 123 -4.63 -6.55 16.28
C MET A 123 -3.22 -7.05 16.64
N GLY A 124 -2.63 -6.55 17.72
CA GLY A 124 -1.36 -7.06 18.25
C GLY A 124 -0.11 -6.40 17.69
N PHE A 125 -0.19 -5.20 17.11
CA PHE A 125 0.99 -4.42 16.76
C PHE A 125 1.61 -3.78 18.01
N ASP A 126 2.93 -3.92 18.17
CA ASP A 126 3.69 -3.33 19.27
C ASP A 126 3.84 -1.82 19.10
N THR A 127 4.01 -1.35 17.87
CA THR A 127 4.19 0.08 17.57
C THR A 127 3.38 0.51 16.35
N PHE A 128 3.00 1.78 16.35
CA PHE A 128 2.44 2.46 15.18
C PHE A 128 3.04 3.85 15.03
N THR A 129 3.78 4.05 13.95
CA THR A 129 4.35 5.35 13.57
C THR A 129 3.45 6.00 12.53
N SER A 130 2.69 7.00 12.95
CA SER A 130 1.81 7.79 12.09
C SER A 130 2.46 9.12 11.69
N LYS A 131 1.78 9.89 10.82
CA LYS A 131 2.24 11.20 10.32
C LYS A 131 2.70 12.15 11.44
N GLU A 132 2.00 12.13 12.57
CA GLU A 132 2.29 12.99 13.71
C GLU A 132 3.68 12.75 14.33
N LEU A 133 4.26 11.58 14.07
CA LEU A 133 5.59 11.19 14.54
C LEU A 133 6.67 11.30 13.45
N MET A 134 6.32 11.78 12.27
CA MET A 134 7.22 11.91 11.12
C MET A 134 7.57 13.36 10.85
N ASN A 135 8.78 13.59 10.33
CA ASN A 135 9.21 14.88 9.82
C ASN A 135 8.87 15.04 8.34
N ILE A 136 7.60 15.27 8.02
CA ILE A 136 7.12 15.42 6.66
C ILE A 136 7.68 16.70 6.03
N GLN A 137 8.36 16.58 4.89
CA GLN A 137 8.98 17.70 4.17
C GLN A 137 8.30 18.00 2.83
N THR A 138 7.69 16.99 2.21
CA THR A 138 7.15 17.08 0.86
C THR A 138 5.73 16.56 0.78
N TYR A 139 4.97 17.17 -0.13
CA TYR A 139 3.57 16.83 -0.39
C TYR A 139 3.37 16.53 -1.88
N THR A 140 2.29 15.80 -2.19
CA THR A 140 1.88 15.51 -3.56
C THR A 140 1.60 16.82 -4.35
N PRO A 141 1.66 16.82 -5.69
CA PRO A 141 1.51 18.04 -6.49
C PRO A 141 0.21 18.80 -6.24
N ASN A 142 -0.88 18.11 -5.87
CA ASN A 142 -2.14 18.75 -5.48
C ASN A 142 -2.13 19.29 -4.03
N GLY A 143 -1.07 19.05 -3.29
CA GLY A 143 -0.90 19.51 -1.91
C GLY A 143 -1.70 18.72 -0.85
N SER A 144 -2.40 17.65 -1.22
CA SER A 144 -3.34 16.94 -0.34
C SER A 144 -2.68 15.92 0.58
N TRP A 145 -1.61 15.26 0.12
CA TRP A 145 -1.02 14.11 0.82
C TRP A 145 0.48 14.30 1.00
N ALA A 146 1.02 13.75 2.07
CA ALA A 146 2.46 13.59 2.20
C ALA A 146 2.98 12.64 1.13
N THR A 147 4.18 12.90 0.58
CA THR A 147 4.81 11.97 -0.36
C THR A 147 5.28 10.70 0.35
N ASP A 148 5.33 9.57 -0.38
CA ASP A 148 5.63 8.26 0.20
C ASP A 148 7.12 7.97 0.35
N ASP A 149 8.01 8.81 -0.16
CA ASP A 149 9.46 8.66 -0.05
C ASP A 149 9.94 8.58 1.40
N ILE A 150 9.31 9.30 2.32
CA ILE A 150 9.61 9.25 3.75
C ILE A 150 9.43 7.84 4.35
N LEU A 151 8.55 7.03 3.78
CA LEU A 151 8.24 5.69 4.28
C LEU A 151 9.39 4.70 4.08
N VAL A 152 10.36 4.98 3.22
CA VAL A 152 11.58 4.19 3.11
C VAL A 152 12.32 4.18 4.45
N ASP A 153 12.73 5.35 4.91
CA ASP A 153 13.50 5.47 6.16
C ASP A 153 12.64 5.10 7.38
N GLU A 154 11.37 5.45 7.41
CA GLU A 154 10.47 5.10 8.52
C GLU A 154 10.26 3.59 8.63
N THR A 155 10.20 2.86 7.52
CA THR A 155 10.14 1.39 7.51
C THR A 155 11.47 0.78 7.99
N ILE A 156 12.60 1.30 7.52
CA ILE A 156 13.92 0.83 7.97
C ILE A 156 14.12 1.05 9.48
N LYS A 157 13.66 2.15 10.03
CA LYS A 157 13.73 2.40 11.49
C LYS A 157 13.03 1.32 12.31
N THR A 158 11.97 0.71 11.81
CA THR A 158 11.31 -0.39 12.53
C THR A 158 12.22 -1.60 12.65
N LEU A 159 12.96 -1.94 11.59
CA LEU A 159 13.93 -3.04 11.58
C LEU A 159 15.12 -2.78 12.51
N ASP A 160 15.46 -1.51 12.73
CA ASP A 160 16.53 -1.11 13.63
C ASP A 160 16.09 -1.08 15.11
N SER A 161 14.80 -0.96 15.37
CA SER A 161 14.25 -0.80 16.73
C SER A 161 14.29 -2.09 17.55
N THR A 162 14.34 -3.24 16.91
CA THR A 162 14.36 -4.58 17.52
C THR A 162 15.53 -5.42 17.00
N PRO A 163 16.80 -5.08 17.34
CA PRO A 163 17.98 -5.63 16.67
C PRO A 163 18.18 -7.14 16.84
N ASP A 164 17.57 -7.73 17.87
CA ASP A 164 17.73 -9.16 18.18
C ASP A 164 16.55 -10.03 17.69
N GLN A 165 15.49 -9.41 17.17
CA GLN A 165 14.27 -10.08 16.72
C GLN A 165 14.08 -9.88 15.22
N PRO A 166 13.49 -10.86 14.48
CA PRO A 166 12.94 -10.58 13.17
C PRO A 166 11.73 -9.65 13.32
N ASP A 167 11.46 -8.85 12.30
CA ASP A 167 10.41 -7.85 12.34
C ASP A 167 9.31 -8.15 11.33
N PHE A 168 8.08 -7.91 11.73
CA PHE A 168 6.94 -7.75 10.86
C PHE A 168 6.56 -6.27 10.81
N THR A 169 6.73 -5.65 9.65
CA THR A 169 6.38 -4.23 9.44
C THR A 169 5.30 -4.11 8.39
N TYR A 170 4.19 -3.48 8.77
CA TYR A 170 3.08 -3.14 7.88
C TYR A 170 3.15 -1.66 7.54
N THR A 171 3.49 -1.34 6.29
CA THR A 171 3.65 0.04 5.78
C THR A 171 2.51 0.38 4.85
N ILE A 172 1.88 1.55 5.05
CA ILE A 172 0.73 2.04 4.28
C ILE A 172 1.12 3.33 3.57
N THR A 173 1.04 3.36 2.24
CA THR A 173 1.27 4.56 1.41
C THR A 173 0.03 5.44 1.34
N VAL A 174 0.15 6.66 0.85
CA VAL A 174 -0.98 7.60 0.68
C VAL A 174 -0.90 8.44 -0.61
N GLY A 175 0.26 8.51 -1.25
CA GLY A 175 0.51 9.47 -2.34
C GLY A 175 -0.39 9.30 -3.58
N THR A 176 -0.92 8.10 -3.81
CA THR A 176 -1.84 7.78 -4.93
C THR A 176 -3.32 7.90 -4.57
N HIS A 177 -3.62 8.36 -3.35
CA HIS A 177 -4.99 8.59 -2.90
C HIS A 177 -5.69 9.69 -3.72
N GLY A 178 -6.99 9.55 -4.01
CA GLY A 178 -7.83 10.64 -4.55
C GLY A 178 -7.94 11.84 -3.59
N ASP A 179 -8.47 12.98 -4.02
CA ASP A 179 -9.05 13.22 -5.35
C ASP A 179 -7.97 13.52 -6.38
N TYR A 180 -8.24 13.11 -7.62
CA TYR A 180 -7.34 13.40 -8.75
C TYR A 180 -7.80 14.70 -9.43
N PRO A 181 -6.91 15.70 -9.60
CA PRO A 181 -7.29 17.02 -10.08
C PRO A 181 -7.72 17.00 -11.55
N LYS A 182 -8.79 17.72 -11.84
CA LYS A 182 -9.30 17.93 -13.20
C LYS A 182 -8.48 18.95 -13.98
N GLU A 183 -7.81 19.86 -13.28
CA GLU A 183 -6.84 20.78 -13.86
C GLU A 183 -5.46 20.13 -13.95
N GLN A 184 -4.63 20.62 -14.86
CA GLN A 184 -3.23 20.24 -14.93
C GLN A 184 -2.44 20.89 -13.79
N VAL A 185 -2.05 20.10 -12.77
CA VAL A 185 -1.24 20.59 -11.64
C VAL A 185 0.24 20.21 -11.74
N ILE A 186 0.59 19.22 -12.56
CA ILE A 186 1.98 18.89 -12.88
C ILE A 186 2.36 19.65 -14.16
N GLU A 187 3.30 20.58 -14.05
CA GLU A 187 3.66 21.49 -15.15
C GLU A 187 4.20 20.72 -16.37
N ASN A 188 5.12 19.78 -16.15
CA ASN A 188 5.72 18.96 -17.19
C ASN A 188 5.62 17.48 -16.82
N PRO A 189 4.45 16.84 -16.97
CA PRO A 189 4.29 15.44 -16.60
C PRO A 189 5.16 14.55 -17.50
N LYS A 190 5.90 13.64 -16.88
CA LYS A 190 6.72 12.65 -17.58
C LYS A 190 5.85 11.63 -18.30
N TYR A 191 4.77 11.22 -17.66
CA TYR A 191 3.81 10.26 -18.20
C TYR A 191 2.54 10.98 -18.59
N ILE A 192 2.04 10.71 -19.79
CA ILE A 192 0.86 11.37 -20.36
C ILE A 192 -0.15 10.31 -20.73
N ALA A 193 -1.33 10.40 -20.13
CA ALA A 193 -2.46 9.53 -20.42
C ALA A 193 -3.11 9.93 -21.76
N ASN A 194 -3.50 8.92 -22.53
CA ASN A 194 -4.25 9.06 -23.75
C ASN A 194 -5.41 8.05 -23.78
N GLY A 195 -6.50 8.44 -24.39
CA GLY A 195 -7.68 7.62 -24.52
C GLY A 195 -8.84 8.42 -25.08
N SER A 196 -10.00 7.77 -25.17
CA SER A 196 -11.23 8.39 -25.68
C SER A 196 -12.00 9.06 -24.55
N PHE A 197 -11.47 10.16 -24.02
CA PHE A 197 -12.05 10.93 -22.92
C PHE A 197 -11.74 12.43 -23.07
N ASP A 198 -12.45 13.26 -22.31
CA ASP A 198 -12.27 14.71 -22.32
C ASP A 198 -10.95 15.16 -21.63
N GLN A 199 -10.66 16.45 -21.69
CA GLN A 199 -9.43 17.01 -21.16
C GLN A 199 -9.34 16.89 -19.62
N GLU A 200 -10.45 17.07 -18.91
CA GLU A 200 -10.47 16.93 -17.45
C GLU A 200 -10.12 15.48 -17.04
N THR A 201 -10.72 14.50 -17.69
CA THR A 201 -10.44 13.08 -17.46
C THR A 201 -9.00 12.73 -17.84
N LYS A 202 -8.48 13.28 -18.95
CA LYS A 202 -7.08 13.13 -19.31
C LYS A 202 -6.14 13.69 -18.24
N ASN A 203 -6.46 14.85 -17.67
CA ASN A 203 -5.69 15.44 -16.59
C ASN A 203 -5.69 14.56 -15.34
N GLN A 204 -6.83 13.99 -14.98
CA GLN A 204 -6.96 13.07 -13.83
C GLN A 204 -6.12 11.81 -14.02
N TRP A 205 -6.19 11.16 -15.18
CA TRP A 205 -5.38 9.97 -15.47
C TRP A 205 -3.89 10.29 -15.57
N THR A 206 -3.52 11.41 -16.19
CA THR A 206 -2.12 11.85 -16.26
C THR A 206 -1.56 12.09 -14.85
N TYR A 207 -2.32 12.77 -13.99
CA TYR A 207 -1.94 12.94 -12.59
C TYR A 207 -1.73 11.59 -11.90
N TYR A 208 -2.71 10.69 -12.01
CA TYR A 208 -2.69 9.38 -11.37
C TYR A 208 -1.47 8.54 -11.79
N ILE A 209 -1.17 8.42 -13.07
CA ILE A 209 -0.03 7.61 -13.54
C ILE A 209 1.32 8.21 -13.14
N ASN A 210 1.43 9.53 -12.99
CA ASN A 210 2.63 10.14 -12.42
C ASN A 210 2.76 9.86 -10.91
N GLN A 211 1.65 9.81 -10.18
CA GLN A 211 1.67 9.37 -8.77
C GLN A 211 1.97 7.87 -8.63
N LEU A 212 1.53 7.03 -9.56
CA LEU A 212 1.96 5.63 -9.63
C LEU A 212 3.48 5.53 -9.78
N ASN A 213 4.10 6.38 -10.60
CA ASN A 213 5.56 6.40 -10.73
C ASN A 213 6.26 6.80 -9.43
N GLU A 214 5.71 7.74 -8.67
CA GLU A 214 6.27 8.11 -7.36
C GLU A 214 6.26 6.92 -6.39
N VAL A 215 5.15 6.17 -6.32
CA VAL A 215 5.09 4.98 -5.47
C VAL A 215 5.95 3.83 -5.99
N ASP A 216 6.10 3.69 -7.30
CA ASP A 216 7.01 2.71 -7.90
C ASP A 216 8.48 3.01 -7.55
N THR A 217 8.85 4.29 -7.54
CA THR A 217 10.17 4.75 -7.07
C THR A 217 10.36 4.43 -5.58
N PHE A 218 9.35 4.67 -4.75
CA PHE A 218 9.36 4.25 -3.33
C PHE A 218 9.61 2.75 -3.19
N MET A 219 8.96 1.91 -3.98
CA MET A 219 9.17 0.44 -3.97
C MET A 219 10.63 0.09 -4.28
N SER A 220 11.19 0.69 -5.33
CA SER A 220 12.59 0.49 -5.73
C SER A 220 13.56 0.93 -4.63
N ASP A 221 13.35 2.09 -4.03
CA ASP A 221 14.20 2.64 -2.97
C ASP A 221 14.12 1.79 -1.69
N LEU A 222 12.93 1.30 -1.33
CA LEU A 222 12.76 0.40 -0.19
C LEU A 222 13.51 -0.92 -0.40
N ILE A 223 13.36 -1.54 -1.56
CA ILE A 223 14.07 -2.77 -1.92
C ILE A 223 15.58 -2.56 -1.83
N LYS A 224 16.08 -1.46 -2.39
CA LYS A 224 17.51 -1.12 -2.33
C LYS A 224 18.02 -1.00 -0.90
N LYS A 225 17.32 -0.26 -0.05
CA LYS A 225 17.69 -0.06 1.36
C LYS A 225 17.65 -1.35 2.16
N VAL A 226 16.64 -2.18 1.94
CA VAL A 226 16.54 -3.50 2.57
C VAL A 226 17.68 -4.42 2.11
N ASN A 227 17.99 -4.40 0.82
CA ASN A 227 19.06 -5.25 0.26
C ASN A 227 20.48 -4.81 0.68
N GLU A 228 20.66 -3.58 1.15
CA GLU A 228 21.92 -3.12 1.75
C GLU A 228 22.16 -3.70 3.17
N ARG A 229 21.13 -4.30 3.77
CA ARG A 229 21.19 -4.95 5.09
C ARG A 229 21.61 -6.41 4.93
N ASP A 230 22.40 -6.92 5.86
CA ASP A 230 22.78 -8.33 5.94
C ASP A 230 21.72 -9.12 6.75
N GLU A 231 20.47 -9.04 6.29
CA GLU A 231 19.31 -9.66 6.94
C GLU A 231 18.37 -10.24 5.88
N ASP A 232 17.99 -11.50 6.05
CA ASP A 232 16.98 -12.12 5.20
C ASP A 232 15.65 -11.36 5.33
N THR A 233 15.08 -10.98 4.21
CA THR A 233 13.84 -10.18 4.17
C THR A 233 12.94 -10.57 3.01
N VAL A 234 11.65 -10.64 3.29
CA VAL A 234 10.57 -10.77 2.29
C VAL A 234 9.74 -9.50 2.30
N ILE A 235 9.43 -8.97 1.13
CA ILE A 235 8.52 -7.84 0.96
C ILE A 235 7.33 -8.28 0.10
N VAL A 236 6.13 -7.91 0.53
CA VAL A 236 4.90 -8.05 -0.27
C VAL A 236 4.33 -6.66 -0.51
N PHE A 237 4.09 -6.31 -1.76
CA PHE A 237 3.39 -5.09 -2.16
C PHE A 237 2.03 -5.44 -2.74
N PHE A 238 0.97 -4.79 -2.30
CA PHE A 238 -0.38 -5.05 -2.81
C PHE A 238 -1.22 -3.79 -2.92
N GLY A 239 -2.11 -3.74 -3.93
CA GLY A 239 -3.12 -2.69 -4.05
C GLY A 239 -4.32 -2.98 -3.15
N ASP A 240 -4.81 -1.97 -2.44
CA ASP A 240 -5.94 -2.09 -1.50
C ASP A 240 -7.30 -2.01 -2.20
N HIS A 241 -7.42 -1.23 -3.25
CA HIS A 241 -8.59 -1.08 -4.12
C HIS A 241 -8.23 -0.30 -5.38
N LEU A 242 -9.08 -0.33 -6.39
CA LEU A 242 -8.92 0.51 -7.59
C LEU A 242 -9.12 2.00 -7.27
N PRO A 243 -8.56 2.92 -8.07
CA PRO A 243 -8.74 4.36 -7.87
C PRO A 243 -10.20 4.78 -8.10
N THR A 244 -10.61 5.88 -7.45
CA THR A 244 -11.93 6.49 -7.61
C THR A 244 -12.03 7.22 -8.96
N MET A 245 -12.15 6.45 -10.06
CA MET A 245 -12.18 6.96 -11.43
C MET A 245 -13.36 6.39 -12.23
N GLY A 246 -14.37 5.84 -11.53
CA GLY A 246 -15.58 5.33 -12.17
C GLY A 246 -15.38 4.08 -13.02
N LEU A 247 -14.33 3.29 -12.75
CA LEU A 247 -14.04 2.06 -13.47
C LEU A 247 -15.17 1.03 -13.30
N GLN A 248 -15.48 0.33 -14.39
CA GLN A 248 -16.44 -0.76 -14.46
C GLN A 248 -15.72 -2.08 -14.76
N ASP A 249 -16.37 -3.21 -14.49
CA ASP A 249 -15.81 -4.53 -14.78
C ASP A 249 -15.36 -4.66 -16.25
N SER A 250 -16.12 -4.10 -17.19
CA SER A 250 -15.81 -4.11 -18.62
C SER A 250 -14.55 -3.32 -18.99
N ASP A 251 -14.12 -2.37 -18.15
CA ASP A 251 -12.91 -1.58 -18.38
C ASP A 251 -11.64 -2.34 -18.01
N MET A 252 -11.76 -3.38 -17.19
CA MET A 252 -10.65 -4.12 -16.64
C MET A 252 -10.30 -5.37 -17.44
N ARG A 253 -9.01 -5.66 -17.61
CA ARG A 253 -8.56 -6.94 -18.20
C ARG A 253 -8.93 -8.13 -17.32
N SER A 254 -8.93 -7.96 -16.00
CA SER A 254 -9.42 -8.95 -15.04
C SER A 254 -10.92 -9.23 -15.17
N GLY A 255 -11.69 -8.29 -15.75
CA GLY A 255 -13.15 -8.35 -15.78
C GLY A 255 -13.84 -8.12 -14.44
N ASP A 256 -13.12 -7.61 -13.44
CA ASP A 256 -13.64 -7.47 -12.07
C ASP A 256 -12.98 -6.28 -11.36
N ILE A 257 -13.77 -5.28 -10.97
CA ILE A 257 -13.28 -4.09 -10.25
C ILE A 257 -12.86 -4.36 -8.81
N TYR A 258 -13.14 -5.54 -8.27
CA TYR A 258 -12.67 -5.99 -6.96
C TYR A 258 -11.33 -6.75 -7.02
N LYS A 259 -10.64 -6.70 -8.15
CA LYS A 259 -9.31 -7.30 -8.30
C LYS A 259 -8.24 -6.23 -8.39
N THR A 260 -7.28 -6.34 -7.47
CA THR A 260 -6.00 -5.63 -7.52
C THR A 260 -4.89 -6.63 -7.79
N LYS A 261 -3.65 -6.17 -7.80
CA LYS A 261 -2.48 -7.05 -7.95
C LYS A 261 -1.60 -7.01 -6.71
N TYR A 262 -0.84 -8.07 -6.50
CA TYR A 262 0.27 -8.10 -5.56
C TYR A 262 1.54 -8.60 -6.25
N VAL A 263 2.67 -8.17 -5.74
CA VAL A 263 4.00 -8.68 -6.11
C VAL A 263 4.81 -8.91 -4.85
N THR A 264 5.75 -9.83 -4.91
CA THR A 264 6.69 -10.12 -3.83
C THR A 264 8.11 -9.79 -4.23
N TRP A 265 8.97 -9.64 -3.25
CA TRP A 265 10.42 -9.59 -3.40
C TRP A 265 11.08 -10.27 -2.20
N ASN A 266 12.23 -10.88 -2.38
CA ASN A 266 13.08 -11.34 -1.29
C ASN A 266 14.55 -11.35 -1.71
N ASN A 267 15.44 -11.34 -0.72
CA ASN A 267 16.89 -11.47 -0.91
C ASN A 267 17.43 -12.84 -0.44
N MET A 268 16.55 -13.79 -0.19
CA MET A 268 16.90 -15.17 0.16
C MET A 268 17.20 -15.94 -1.12
N GLY A 269 18.34 -16.62 -1.18
CA GLY A 269 18.83 -17.38 -2.33
C GLY A 269 18.02 -18.63 -2.67
#